data_e930692e35a4465b727092eaf45bbb6f
#
_entry.id   e930692e35a4465b727092eaf45bbb6f
#
_cell.length_a   1.000
_cell.length_b   1.000
_cell.length_c   1.000
_cell.angle_alpha   90.00
_cell.angle_beta   90.00
_cell.angle_gamma   90.00
#
_symmetry.space_group_name_H-M   'P 1'
#
loop_
_entity.id
_entity.type
_entity.pdbx_description
1 polymer ?
#
loop_
_entity_poly.entity_id
_entity_poly.type
_entity_poly.pdbx_seq_one_letter_code
_entity_poly.pdbx_strand_id
1 'polypeptide(L)'
;MEKPLVIFGIGDAAQVAHYLFTTDAGWKIAGFTVDAAYLNGDTFEGLPVVPFEEIVHKFPPNQFDMFIATGYNKMNKIREAKYKQAKQLGYTLRTYVSSRCTYLSQYPPGDNCFIFENNTIQPFVQLGSNIVLWSGNHIGHHSVIEDHNFLTSHVVVSGRCHIEPNCFIGVNASLRDAIRIRRETLIGAGAVVMKDTVEKGVYLPQRAVLFDKTSDQIEI
;
A
#
# COMPACT_ATOMS: atom_id res chain seq x y z
N MET A 1 6.97 9.42 24.96
CA MET A 1 7.44 8.15 24.36
C MET A 1 6.42 7.74 23.31
N GLU A 2 6.87 7.26 22.15
CA GLU A 2 5.98 6.72 21.13
C GLU A 2 5.30 5.45 21.66
N LYS A 3 4.01 5.30 21.35
CA LYS A 3 3.27 4.10 21.74
C LYS A 3 3.78 2.88 20.97
N PRO A 4 3.83 1.69 21.58
CA PRO A 4 4.06 0.46 20.83
C PRO A 4 2.97 0.25 19.77
N LEU A 5 3.34 -0.45 18.69
CA LEU A 5 2.46 -0.69 17.55
C LEU A 5 1.87 -2.10 17.57
N VAL A 6 0.60 -2.22 17.22
CA VAL A 6 -0.06 -3.49 16.91
C VAL A 6 -0.33 -3.55 15.42
N ILE A 7 -0.01 -4.69 14.78
CA ILE A 7 -0.21 -4.89 13.35
C ILE A 7 -1.47 -5.73 13.13
N PHE A 8 -2.41 -5.23 12.33
CA PHE A 8 -3.53 -6.01 11.85
C PHE A 8 -3.11 -6.83 10.63
N GLY A 9 -3.17 -8.14 10.75
CA GLY A 9 -2.80 -9.15 9.74
C GLY A 9 -1.79 -10.15 10.27
N ILE A 10 -1.80 -11.37 9.71
CA ILE A 10 -0.85 -12.46 10.01
C ILE A 10 -0.36 -13.15 8.72
N GLY A 11 -0.42 -12.49 7.58
CA GLY A 11 0.13 -12.97 6.31
C GLY A 11 1.37 -12.19 5.88
N ASP A 12 1.81 -12.42 4.64
CA ASP A 12 3.06 -11.86 4.09
C ASP A 12 3.17 -10.33 4.26
N ALA A 13 2.07 -9.60 4.05
CA ALA A 13 2.07 -8.14 4.23
C ALA A 13 2.38 -7.72 5.67
N ALA A 14 1.86 -8.47 6.65
CA ALA A 14 2.13 -8.20 8.06
C ALA A 14 3.55 -8.61 8.45
N GLN A 15 4.08 -9.70 7.90
CA GLN A 15 5.46 -10.12 8.09
C GLN A 15 6.45 -9.08 7.55
N VAL A 16 6.22 -8.60 6.33
CA VAL A 16 7.04 -7.54 5.74
C VAL A 16 6.94 -6.23 6.55
N ALA A 17 5.73 -5.88 7.01
CA ALA A 17 5.54 -4.71 7.87
C ALA A 17 6.32 -4.85 9.18
N HIS A 18 6.22 -6.00 9.86
CA HIS A 18 6.98 -6.28 11.09
C HIS A 18 8.49 -6.10 10.86
N TYR A 19 9.02 -6.72 9.81
CA TYR A 19 10.44 -6.62 9.46
C TYR A 19 10.88 -5.16 9.26
N LEU A 20 10.20 -4.42 8.40
CA LEU A 20 10.58 -3.04 8.08
C LEU A 20 10.40 -2.09 9.27
N PHE A 21 9.32 -2.25 10.02
CA PHE A 21 9.06 -1.39 11.18
C PHE A 21 10.09 -1.59 12.29
N THR A 22 10.60 -2.80 12.45
CA THR A 22 11.63 -3.09 13.46
C THR A 22 13.02 -2.73 12.96
N THR A 23 13.38 -3.05 11.72
CA THR A 23 14.76 -2.90 11.21
C THR A 23 15.08 -1.53 10.63
N ASP A 24 14.09 -0.86 10.02
CA ASP A 24 14.28 0.45 9.37
C ASP A 24 13.74 1.59 10.24
N ALA A 25 12.51 1.46 10.76
CA ALA A 25 11.89 2.51 11.58
C ALA A 25 12.25 2.42 13.08
N GLY A 26 12.76 1.29 13.56
CA GLY A 26 13.08 1.07 14.97
C GLY A 26 11.85 1.03 15.88
N TRP A 27 10.66 0.73 15.35
CA TRP A 27 9.43 0.71 16.13
C TRP A 27 9.30 -0.55 16.97
N LYS A 28 8.75 -0.38 18.17
CA LYS A 28 8.41 -1.50 19.04
C LYS A 28 7.06 -2.08 18.63
N ILE A 29 7.07 -3.33 18.16
CA ILE A 29 5.85 -4.09 17.86
C ILE A 29 5.42 -4.85 19.11
N ALA A 30 4.16 -4.66 19.53
CA ALA A 30 3.60 -5.29 20.73
C ALA A 30 2.91 -6.62 20.42
N GLY A 31 2.42 -6.80 19.21
CA GLY A 31 1.72 -7.99 18.79
C GLY A 31 0.96 -7.79 17.48
N PHE A 32 0.17 -8.80 17.17
CA PHE A 32 -0.65 -8.84 15.97
C PHE A 32 -2.12 -9.04 16.32
N THR A 33 -2.98 -8.69 15.37
CA THR A 33 -4.40 -8.97 15.48
C THR A 33 -4.97 -9.36 14.13
N VAL A 34 -5.99 -10.18 14.14
CA VAL A 34 -6.73 -10.62 12.95
C VAL A 34 -8.17 -10.93 13.38
N ASP A 35 -9.13 -10.89 12.45
CA ASP A 35 -10.49 -11.32 12.79
C ASP A 35 -10.49 -12.75 13.33
N ALA A 36 -11.29 -13.03 14.33
CA ALA A 36 -11.33 -14.34 15.01
C ALA A 36 -11.49 -15.52 14.03
N ALA A 37 -12.22 -15.32 12.94
CA ALA A 37 -12.41 -16.33 11.89
C ALA A 37 -11.12 -16.75 11.15
N TYR A 38 -10.08 -15.92 11.20
CA TYR A 38 -8.76 -16.16 10.56
C TYR A 38 -7.66 -16.42 11.58
N LEU A 39 -7.99 -16.51 12.87
CA LEU A 39 -7.02 -16.80 13.90
C LEU A 39 -6.51 -18.24 13.74
N ASN A 40 -5.19 -18.38 13.56
CA ASN A 40 -4.51 -19.67 13.43
C ASN A 40 -3.29 -19.69 14.37
N GLY A 41 -3.53 -20.01 15.63
CA GLY A 41 -2.54 -19.97 16.69
C GLY A 41 -2.55 -18.64 17.46
N ASP A 42 -1.78 -18.61 18.53
CA ASP A 42 -1.71 -17.50 19.50
C ASP A 42 -0.45 -16.63 19.35
N THR A 43 0.44 -16.99 18.40
CA THR A 43 1.67 -16.25 18.10
C THR A 43 1.93 -16.13 16.61
N PHE A 44 2.52 -15.00 16.19
CA PHE A 44 3.05 -14.77 14.84
C PHE A 44 4.34 -13.95 14.97
N GLU A 45 5.40 -14.33 14.24
CA GLU A 45 6.74 -13.70 14.35
C GLU A 45 7.25 -13.62 15.81
N GLY A 46 6.92 -14.61 16.63
CA GLY A 46 7.31 -14.67 18.04
C GLY A 46 6.54 -13.70 18.97
N LEU A 47 5.53 -13.01 18.47
CA LEU A 47 4.71 -12.06 19.23
C LEU A 47 3.26 -12.56 19.34
N PRO A 48 2.50 -12.13 20.38
CA PRO A 48 1.12 -12.56 20.57
C PRO A 48 0.20 -12.11 19.43
N VAL A 49 -0.73 -12.99 19.08
CA VAL A 49 -1.86 -12.70 18.18
C VAL A 49 -3.15 -12.73 18.99
N VAL A 50 -3.98 -11.71 18.83
CA VAL A 50 -5.28 -11.64 19.49
C VAL A 50 -6.41 -11.42 18.47
N PRO A 51 -7.63 -11.91 18.74
CA PRO A 51 -8.78 -11.59 17.89
C PRO A 51 -9.01 -10.08 17.83
N PHE A 52 -9.31 -9.56 16.63
CA PHE A 52 -9.59 -8.13 16.46
C PHE A 52 -10.81 -7.66 17.26
N GLU A 53 -11.75 -8.54 17.47
CA GLU A 53 -12.95 -8.31 18.27
C GLU A 53 -12.64 -8.06 19.77
N GLU A 54 -11.50 -8.54 20.24
CA GLU A 54 -11.01 -8.37 21.62
C GLU A 54 -9.87 -7.36 21.75
N ILE A 55 -9.47 -6.72 20.66
CA ILE A 55 -8.24 -5.93 20.55
C ILE A 55 -8.16 -4.82 21.62
N VAL A 56 -9.27 -4.15 21.89
CA VAL A 56 -9.34 -3.01 22.84
C VAL A 56 -9.01 -3.43 24.27
N HIS A 57 -9.29 -4.68 24.64
CA HIS A 57 -8.99 -5.21 25.96
C HIS A 57 -7.51 -5.56 26.13
N LYS A 58 -6.86 -6.06 25.11
CA LYS A 58 -5.46 -6.48 25.13
C LYS A 58 -4.49 -5.36 24.77
N PHE A 59 -4.84 -4.56 23.80
CA PHE A 59 -4.02 -3.47 23.28
C PHE A 59 -4.85 -2.17 23.18
N PRO A 60 -5.22 -1.55 24.32
CA PRO A 60 -6.14 -0.39 24.30
C PRO A 60 -5.57 0.80 23.53
N PRO A 61 -6.39 1.56 22.77
CA PRO A 61 -5.93 2.60 21.85
C PRO A 61 -5.28 3.82 22.53
N ASN A 62 -5.49 4.00 23.82
CA ASN A 62 -4.81 5.03 24.60
C ASN A 62 -3.32 4.66 24.89
N GLN A 63 -2.93 3.38 24.76
CA GLN A 63 -1.59 2.88 25.01
C GLN A 63 -0.87 2.36 23.77
N PHE A 64 -1.61 1.99 22.74
CA PHE A 64 -1.07 1.39 21.51
C PHE A 64 -1.55 2.14 20.27
N ASP A 65 -0.67 2.24 19.28
CA ASP A 65 -1.00 2.63 17.92
C ASP A 65 -1.25 1.36 17.09
N MET A 66 -1.79 1.51 15.87
CA MET A 66 -2.07 0.37 15.01
C MET A 66 -1.59 0.62 13.57
N PHE A 67 -1.35 -0.48 12.84
CA PHE A 67 -1.13 -0.47 11.40
C PHE A 67 -1.94 -1.60 10.75
N ILE A 68 -2.67 -1.29 9.68
CA ILE A 68 -3.46 -2.27 8.92
C ILE A 68 -2.62 -2.82 7.78
N ALA A 69 -2.09 -4.04 7.96
CA ALA A 69 -1.21 -4.72 7.01
C ALA A 69 -1.96 -5.78 6.21
N THR A 70 -2.93 -5.36 5.39
CA THR A 70 -3.65 -6.24 4.48
C THR A 70 -3.40 -5.88 3.02
N GLY A 71 -3.53 -6.86 2.12
CA GLY A 71 -3.33 -6.67 0.68
C GLY A 71 -4.46 -5.90 -0.01
N TYR A 72 -4.57 -6.12 -1.30
CA TYR A 72 -5.44 -5.39 -2.23
C TYR A 72 -6.76 -6.09 -2.56
N ASN A 73 -7.10 -7.15 -1.83
CA ASN A 73 -8.30 -7.95 -2.10
C ASN A 73 -9.57 -7.07 -2.18
N LYS A 74 -10.48 -7.43 -3.10
CA LYS A 74 -11.72 -6.69 -3.40
C LYS A 74 -11.46 -5.19 -3.65
N MET A 75 -10.47 -4.89 -4.48
CA MET A 75 -10.09 -3.50 -4.78
C MET A 75 -9.87 -2.68 -3.50
N ASN A 76 -8.97 -3.17 -2.64
CA ASN A 76 -8.59 -2.54 -1.36
C ASN A 76 -9.72 -2.44 -0.31
N LYS A 77 -10.95 -2.85 -0.60
CA LYS A 77 -12.10 -2.65 0.29
C LYS A 77 -11.99 -3.38 1.63
N ILE A 78 -11.29 -4.52 1.67
CA ILE A 78 -11.03 -5.20 2.95
C ILE A 78 -10.12 -4.34 3.82
N ARG A 79 -9.03 -3.77 3.24
CA ARG A 79 -8.12 -2.89 3.97
C ARG A 79 -8.83 -1.61 4.42
N GLU A 80 -9.64 -1.01 3.54
CA GLU A 80 -10.46 0.17 3.86
C GLU A 80 -11.41 -0.10 5.04
N ALA A 81 -12.12 -1.24 5.02
CA ALA A 81 -13.04 -1.60 6.09
C ALA A 81 -12.32 -1.72 7.44
N LYS A 82 -11.17 -2.39 7.48
CA LYS A 82 -10.37 -2.54 8.70
C LYS A 82 -9.76 -1.22 9.17
N TYR A 83 -9.29 -0.39 8.25
CA TYR A 83 -8.84 0.97 8.53
C TYR A 83 -9.94 1.78 9.24
N LYS A 84 -11.17 1.78 8.70
CA LYS A 84 -12.30 2.49 9.29
C LYS A 84 -12.69 1.93 10.66
N GLN A 85 -12.70 0.60 10.82
CA GLN A 85 -12.99 -0.03 12.11
C GLN A 85 -11.95 0.34 13.17
N ALA A 86 -10.66 0.28 12.85
CA ALA A 86 -9.59 0.66 13.76
C ALA A 86 -9.71 2.14 14.19
N LYS A 87 -10.02 3.04 13.27
CA LYS A 87 -10.28 4.47 13.57
C LYS A 87 -11.48 4.65 14.49
N GLN A 88 -12.58 3.91 14.26
CA GLN A 88 -13.77 3.93 15.12
C GLN A 88 -13.48 3.44 16.54
N LEU A 89 -12.57 2.48 16.70
CA LEU A 89 -12.10 2.00 17.99
C LEU A 89 -11.12 2.99 18.68
N GLY A 90 -10.78 4.09 18.03
CA GLY A 90 -9.93 5.15 18.59
C GLY A 90 -8.43 4.97 18.39
N TYR A 91 -7.98 4.05 17.55
CA TYR A 91 -6.57 3.88 17.26
C TYR A 91 -6.01 5.02 16.40
N THR A 92 -4.81 5.48 16.76
CA THR A 92 -3.95 6.22 15.85
C THR A 92 -3.30 5.22 14.89
N LEU A 93 -3.47 5.44 13.60
CA LEU A 93 -2.87 4.59 12.58
C LEU A 93 -1.55 5.18 12.11
N ARG A 94 -0.47 4.40 12.22
CA ARG A 94 0.89 4.86 11.89
C ARG A 94 1.13 4.75 10.39
N THR A 95 1.87 5.70 9.86
CA THR A 95 2.39 5.66 8.48
C THR A 95 3.87 5.34 8.50
N TYR A 96 4.28 4.41 7.67
CA TYR A 96 5.68 4.08 7.42
C TYR A 96 6.13 4.65 6.08
N VAL A 97 7.23 5.35 6.11
CA VAL A 97 7.97 5.79 4.93
C VAL A 97 9.39 5.26 5.09
N SER A 98 9.85 4.43 4.16
CA SER A 98 11.20 3.87 4.21
C SER A 98 12.26 4.96 4.28
N SER A 99 13.28 4.75 5.09
CA SER A 99 14.46 5.63 5.17
C SER A 99 15.18 5.80 3.81
N ARG A 100 14.94 4.86 2.88
CA ARG A 100 15.47 4.89 1.51
C ARG A 100 14.49 5.41 0.47
N CYS A 101 13.40 6.04 0.88
CA CYS A 101 12.47 6.74 0.00
C CYS A 101 12.97 8.18 -0.25
N THR A 102 12.99 8.61 -1.50
CA THR A 102 13.24 10.00 -1.86
C THR A 102 11.93 10.79 -1.81
N TYR A 103 11.61 11.33 -0.63
CA TYR A 103 10.37 12.07 -0.40
C TYR A 103 10.63 13.58 -0.48
N LEU A 104 10.26 14.21 -1.61
CA LEU A 104 10.51 15.63 -1.89
C LEU A 104 9.27 16.50 -1.71
N SER A 105 8.10 15.92 -1.48
CA SER A 105 6.89 16.69 -1.26
C SER A 105 6.89 17.36 0.11
N GLN A 106 6.41 18.59 0.16
CA GLN A 106 6.17 19.34 1.40
C GLN A 106 4.91 18.89 2.15
N TYR A 107 4.06 18.07 1.54
CA TYR A 107 2.86 17.52 2.16
C TYR A 107 3.16 16.14 2.73
N PRO A 108 2.98 15.92 4.05
CA PRO A 108 3.11 14.59 4.62
C PRO A 108 2.01 13.66 4.05
N PRO A 109 2.27 12.36 3.95
CA PRO A 109 1.23 11.39 3.61
C PRO A 109 0.18 11.31 4.72
N GLY A 110 -1.02 10.85 4.37
CA GLY A 110 -2.05 10.52 5.36
C GLY A 110 -1.65 9.35 6.26
N ASP A 111 -2.55 8.93 7.14
CA ASP A 111 -2.28 7.83 8.06
C ASP A 111 -2.41 6.45 7.40
N ASN A 112 -1.85 5.42 8.03
CA ASN A 112 -1.80 4.03 7.54
C ASN A 112 -1.18 3.87 6.15
N CYS A 113 -0.30 4.77 5.73
CA CYS A 113 0.42 4.59 4.47
C CYS A 113 1.63 3.67 4.66
N PHE A 114 1.91 2.87 3.64
CA PHE A 114 3.04 1.95 3.60
C PHE A 114 3.88 2.25 2.34
N ILE A 115 4.92 3.06 2.52
CA ILE A 115 5.76 3.56 1.42
C ILE A 115 7.13 2.91 1.52
N PHE A 116 7.42 2.04 0.57
CA PHE A 116 8.63 1.22 0.52
C PHE A 116 9.84 2.00 0.00
N GLU A 117 10.97 1.32 -0.05
CA GLU A 117 12.25 1.85 -0.51
C GLU A 117 12.22 2.23 -2.00
N ASN A 118 13.15 3.11 -2.37
CA ASN A 118 13.39 3.59 -3.74
C ASN A 118 12.18 4.24 -4.42
N ASN A 119 11.12 4.58 -3.66
CA ASN A 119 10.08 5.45 -4.18
C ASN A 119 10.63 6.87 -4.33
N THR A 120 10.28 7.54 -5.42
CA THR A 120 10.54 8.97 -5.63
C THR A 120 9.21 9.72 -5.64
N ILE A 121 8.96 10.48 -4.57
CA ILE A 121 7.77 11.33 -4.43
C ILE A 121 8.20 12.77 -4.74
N GLN A 122 7.80 13.30 -5.89
CA GLN A 122 8.21 14.61 -6.36
C GLN A 122 7.54 15.77 -5.58
N PRO A 123 8.05 17.01 -5.73
CA PRO A 123 7.45 18.19 -5.09
C PRO A 123 5.97 18.36 -5.43
N PHE A 124 5.20 18.82 -4.46
CA PHE A 124 3.76 19.11 -4.58
C PHE A 124 2.86 17.87 -4.76
N VAL A 125 3.38 16.68 -4.61
CA VAL A 125 2.54 15.45 -4.56
C VAL A 125 1.74 15.43 -3.27
N GLN A 126 0.46 15.07 -3.36
CA GLN A 126 -0.41 14.86 -2.20
C GLN A 126 -0.80 13.38 -2.13
N LEU A 127 -0.57 12.79 -0.98
CA LEU A 127 -0.94 11.41 -0.69
C LEU A 127 -2.01 11.38 0.40
N GLY A 128 -3.13 10.73 0.12
CA GLY A 128 -4.17 10.45 1.10
C GLY A 128 -3.77 9.38 2.12
N SER A 129 -4.75 8.78 2.76
CA SER A 129 -4.57 7.77 3.80
C SER A 129 -4.69 6.34 3.27
N ASN A 130 -4.10 5.40 4.01
CA ASN A 130 -4.22 3.96 3.74
C ASN A 130 -3.74 3.57 2.34
N ILE A 131 -2.66 4.23 1.88
CA ILE A 131 -2.02 3.99 0.58
C ILE A 131 -0.86 3.02 0.75
N VAL A 132 -0.72 2.11 -0.19
CA VAL A 132 0.46 1.25 -0.32
C VAL A 132 1.21 1.64 -1.60
N LEU A 133 2.47 2.02 -1.45
CA LEU A 133 3.43 2.21 -2.54
C LEU A 133 4.54 1.19 -2.36
N TRP A 134 4.52 0.11 -3.14
CA TRP A 134 5.62 -0.84 -3.17
C TRP A 134 6.90 -0.19 -3.72
N SER A 135 7.98 -0.93 -3.78
CA SER A 135 9.33 -0.42 -4.11
C SER A 135 9.42 0.22 -5.49
N GLY A 136 10.19 1.31 -5.60
CA GLY A 136 10.68 1.83 -6.87
C GLY A 136 9.68 2.62 -7.70
N ASN A 137 8.56 3.10 -7.15
CA ASN A 137 7.63 3.92 -7.91
C ASN A 137 8.16 5.35 -8.13
N HIS A 138 7.80 5.94 -9.25
CA HIS A 138 7.97 7.35 -9.53
C HIS A 138 6.62 8.06 -9.49
N ILE A 139 6.44 8.97 -8.54
CA ILE A 139 5.22 9.78 -8.43
C ILE A 139 5.55 11.21 -8.84
N GLY A 140 5.11 11.60 -10.03
CA GLY A 140 5.41 12.87 -10.66
C GLY A 140 4.76 14.07 -9.95
N HIS A 141 5.40 15.22 -10.07
CA HIS A 141 5.03 16.48 -9.41
C HIS A 141 3.56 16.86 -9.57
N HIS A 142 2.98 17.48 -8.56
CA HIS A 142 1.59 17.96 -8.52
C HIS A 142 0.54 16.86 -8.69
N SER A 143 0.92 15.61 -8.57
CA SER A 143 -0.05 14.50 -8.60
C SER A 143 -0.76 14.37 -7.25
N VAL A 144 -2.01 13.91 -7.32
CA VAL A 144 -2.83 13.61 -6.14
C VAL A 144 -3.18 12.13 -6.18
N ILE A 145 -2.86 11.40 -5.13
CA ILE A 145 -3.28 10.02 -4.91
C ILE A 145 -4.21 10.03 -3.70
N GLU A 146 -5.50 9.78 -3.94
CA GLU A 146 -6.50 9.75 -2.89
C GLU A 146 -6.41 8.45 -2.05
N ASP A 147 -7.30 8.28 -1.08
CA ASP A 147 -7.24 7.23 -0.07
C ASP A 147 -7.34 5.80 -0.65
N HIS A 148 -6.83 4.85 0.13
CA HIS A 148 -7.02 3.40 -0.07
C HIS A 148 -6.43 2.83 -1.35
N ASN A 149 -5.54 3.54 -2.03
CA ASN A 149 -4.88 3.08 -3.25
C ASN A 149 -3.78 2.04 -2.98
N PHE A 150 -3.53 1.18 -3.97
CA PHE A 150 -2.45 0.20 -3.95
C PHE A 150 -1.67 0.26 -5.27
N LEU A 151 -0.46 0.78 -5.21
CA LEU A 151 0.48 0.80 -6.32
C LEU A 151 1.55 -0.27 -6.04
N THR A 152 1.69 -1.20 -6.98
CA THR A 152 2.74 -2.22 -6.90
C THR A 152 4.09 -1.63 -7.29
N SER A 153 5.10 -2.47 -7.52
CA SER A 153 6.47 -1.98 -7.76
C SER A 153 6.65 -1.34 -9.14
N HIS A 154 7.54 -0.34 -9.18
CA HIS A 154 8.01 0.30 -10.42
C HIS A 154 6.90 0.93 -11.28
N VAL A 155 5.85 1.43 -10.67
CA VAL A 155 4.81 2.20 -11.35
C VAL A 155 5.35 3.61 -11.64
N VAL A 156 5.10 4.10 -12.86
CA VAL A 156 5.39 5.48 -13.23
C VAL A 156 4.09 6.27 -13.31
N VAL A 157 3.89 7.16 -12.36
CA VAL A 157 2.84 8.18 -12.39
C VAL A 157 3.50 9.47 -12.85
N SER A 158 3.18 9.93 -14.08
CA SER A 158 3.70 11.19 -14.57
C SER A 158 3.10 12.39 -13.83
N GLY A 159 3.56 13.60 -14.14
CA GLY A 159 3.13 14.80 -13.41
C GLY A 159 1.63 15.10 -13.55
N ARG A 160 1.06 15.74 -12.52
CA ARG A 160 -0.34 16.24 -12.51
C ARG A 160 -1.42 15.17 -12.68
N CYS A 161 -1.11 13.90 -12.41
CA CYS A 161 -2.11 12.84 -12.39
C CYS A 161 -3.00 12.95 -11.15
N HIS A 162 -4.26 12.51 -11.29
CA HIS A 162 -5.19 12.41 -10.18
C HIS A 162 -5.71 10.98 -10.09
N ILE A 163 -5.35 10.26 -9.03
CA ILE A 163 -5.78 8.87 -8.80
C ILE A 163 -6.85 8.88 -7.71
N GLU A 164 -8.09 8.58 -8.10
CA GLU A 164 -9.24 8.49 -7.21
C GLU A 164 -9.15 7.24 -6.31
N PRO A 165 -10.00 7.11 -5.26
CA PRO A 165 -9.84 6.05 -4.24
C PRO A 165 -9.97 4.63 -4.77
N ASN A 166 -9.38 3.70 -4.03
CA ASN A 166 -9.51 2.24 -4.21
C ASN A 166 -8.99 1.70 -5.55
N CYS A 167 -8.09 2.41 -6.23
CA CYS A 167 -7.45 1.87 -7.42
C CYS A 167 -6.37 0.84 -7.08
N PHE A 168 -6.15 -0.08 -8.01
CA PHE A 168 -5.03 -1.01 -8.03
C PHE A 168 -4.20 -0.78 -9.28
N ILE A 169 -2.90 -0.54 -9.13
CA ILE A 169 -1.99 -0.30 -10.24
C ILE A 169 -0.89 -1.35 -10.23
N GLY A 170 -0.87 -2.17 -11.29
CA GLY A 170 0.03 -3.31 -11.44
C GLY A 170 1.47 -2.91 -11.74
N VAL A 171 2.39 -3.84 -11.51
CA VAL A 171 3.84 -3.69 -11.68
C VAL A 171 4.20 -3.10 -13.05
N ASN A 172 5.13 -2.14 -13.06
CA ASN A 172 5.62 -1.47 -14.29
C ASN A 172 4.53 -0.79 -15.13
N ALA A 173 3.37 -0.48 -14.58
CA ALA A 173 2.39 0.32 -15.28
C ALA A 173 2.87 1.78 -15.41
N SER A 174 2.50 2.44 -16.51
CA SER A 174 2.87 3.83 -16.77
C SER A 174 1.63 4.67 -17.06
N LEU A 175 1.50 5.79 -16.39
CA LEU A 175 0.40 6.73 -16.53
C LEU A 175 0.93 8.00 -17.19
N ARG A 176 0.30 8.43 -18.30
CA ARG A 176 0.62 9.70 -18.97
C ARG A 176 0.34 10.88 -18.03
N ASP A 177 1.01 11.98 -18.24
CA ASP A 177 0.80 13.23 -17.50
C ASP A 177 -0.64 13.76 -17.60
N ALA A 178 -1.09 14.40 -16.54
CA ALA A 178 -2.35 15.13 -16.41
C ALA A 178 -3.61 14.29 -16.70
N ILE A 179 -3.56 12.96 -16.47
CA ILE A 179 -4.75 12.11 -16.59
C ILE A 179 -5.38 11.82 -15.23
N ARG A 180 -6.67 11.47 -15.29
CA ARG A 180 -7.43 11.05 -14.12
C ARG A 180 -7.69 9.54 -14.16
N ILE A 181 -7.28 8.86 -13.11
CA ILE A 181 -7.61 7.46 -12.86
C ILE A 181 -8.81 7.43 -11.94
N ARG A 182 -9.96 7.00 -12.50
CA ARG A 182 -11.24 6.99 -11.78
C ARG A 182 -11.26 5.89 -10.73
N ARG A 183 -12.12 6.07 -9.73
CA ARG A 183 -12.23 5.17 -8.58
C ARG A 183 -12.37 3.70 -8.97
N GLU A 184 -11.84 2.83 -8.13
CA GLU A 184 -11.90 1.37 -8.29
C GLU A 184 -11.37 0.88 -9.66
N THR A 185 -10.51 1.66 -10.32
CA THR A 185 -9.86 1.23 -11.58
C THR A 185 -8.77 0.21 -11.28
N LEU A 186 -8.76 -0.90 -12.05
CA LEU A 186 -7.67 -1.87 -12.07
C LEU A 186 -6.81 -1.63 -13.30
N ILE A 187 -5.53 -1.37 -13.09
CA ILE A 187 -4.52 -1.28 -14.15
C ILE A 187 -3.59 -2.49 -14.02
N GLY A 188 -3.53 -3.31 -15.06
CA GLY A 188 -2.69 -4.51 -15.10
C GLY A 188 -1.21 -4.19 -15.21
N ALA A 189 -0.37 -5.17 -14.85
CA ALA A 189 1.09 -5.03 -14.91
C ALA A 189 1.55 -4.71 -16.34
N GLY A 190 2.44 -3.72 -16.48
CA GLY A 190 2.99 -3.29 -17.76
C GLY A 190 2.02 -2.49 -18.67
N ALA A 191 0.84 -2.12 -18.17
CA ALA A 191 -0.10 -1.34 -18.96
C ALA A 191 0.35 0.13 -19.09
N VAL A 192 0.18 0.72 -20.27
CA VAL A 192 0.43 2.13 -20.55
C VAL A 192 -0.90 2.84 -20.73
N VAL A 193 -1.26 3.74 -19.79
CA VAL A 193 -2.53 4.46 -19.78
C VAL A 193 -2.31 5.87 -20.29
N MET A 194 -2.93 6.19 -21.43
CA MET A 194 -2.70 7.44 -22.17
C MET A 194 -3.85 8.45 -22.05
N LYS A 195 -4.96 8.08 -21.41
CA LYS A 195 -6.18 8.92 -21.27
C LYS A 195 -6.83 8.64 -19.92
N ASP A 196 -7.75 9.51 -19.51
CA ASP A 196 -8.60 9.28 -18.34
C ASP A 196 -9.27 7.91 -18.41
N THR A 197 -9.35 7.24 -17.27
CA THR A 197 -10.02 5.96 -17.17
C THR A 197 -11.52 6.14 -16.88
N VAL A 198 -12.28 5.06 -16.98
CA VAL A 198 -13.66 5.02 -16.50
C VAL A 198 -13.70 4.38 -15.11
N GLU A 199 -14.68 4.74 -14.29
CA GLU A 199 -14.89 4.15 -12.98
C GLU A 199 -15.04 2.63 -13.07
N LYS A 200 -14.34 1.89 -12.18
CA LYS A 200 -14.29 0.42 -12.17
C LYS A 200 -13.76 -0.20 -13.47
N GLY A 201 -13.07 0.58 -14.28
CA GLY A 201 -12.47 0.10 -15.52
C GLY A 201 -11.32 -0.89 -15.24
N VAL A 202 -11.16 -1.86 -16.13
CA VAL A 202 -10.03 -2.81 -16.11
C VAL A 202 -9.19 -2.59 -17.36
N TYR A 203 -7.95 -2.16 -17.17
CA TYR A 203 -7.00 -1.83 -18.24
C TYR A 203 -5.87 -2.85 -18.24
N LEU A 204 -5.80 -3.68 -19.25
CA LEU A 204 -4.80 -4.73 -19.39
C LEU A 204 -3.81 -4.39 -20.51
N PRO A 205 -2.52 -4.73 -20.36
CA PRO A 205 -1.53 -4.57 -21.41
C PRO A 205 -1.74 -5.64 -22.49
N GLN A 206 -1.11 -5.42 -23.65
CA GLN A 206 -0.96 -6.47 -24.64
C GLN A 206 -0.08 -7.58 -24.07
N ARG A 207 -0.52 -8.84 -24.21
CA ARG A 207 0.27 -10.00 -23.79
C ARG A 207 1.44 -10.22 -24.74
N ALA A 208 2.56 -10.69 -24.20
CA ALA A 208 3.67 -11.14 -25.01
C ALA A 208 3.22 -12.31 -25.92
N VAL A 209 3.69 -12.27 -27.17
CA VAL A 209 3.44 -13.34 -28.14
C VAL A 209 4.71 -14.22 -28.21
N LEU A 210 4.51 -15.54 -28.18
CA LEU A 210 5.61 -16.46 -28.44
C LEU A 210 6.11 -16.23 -29.87
N PHE A 211 7.39 -15.94 -30.00
CA PHE A 211 8.03 -15.80 -31.30
C PHE A 211 8.29 -17.21 -31.89
N ASP A 212 8.31 -17.32 -33.20
CA ASP A 212 8.43 -18.61 -33.91
C ASP A 212 9.84 -19.19 -33.95
N LYS A 213 10.85 -18.44 -33.46
CA LYS A 213 12.23 -18.89 -33.32
C LYS A 213 12.59 -19.17 -31.87
N THR A 214 13.47 -20.11 -31.65
CA THR A 214 14.09 -20.38 -30.35
C THR A 214 15.21 -19.38 -30.05
N SER A 215 15.57 -19.21 -28.79
CA SER A 215 16.54 -18.18 -28.35
C SER A 215 17.94 -18.39 -28.97
N ASP A 216 18.32 -19.62 -29.29
CA ASP A 216 19.57 -19.98 -29.96
C ASP A 216 19.61 -19.62 -31.46
N GLN A 217 18.43 -19.29 -32.04
CA GLN A 217 18.32 -18.81 -33.43
C GLN A 217 18.27 -17.27 -33.55
N ILE A 218 18.37 -16.57 -32.41
CA ILE A 218 18.36 -15.10 -32.36
C ILE A 218 19.77 -14.62 -32.00
N GLU A 219 20.37 -13.80 -32.86
CA GLU A 219 21.58 -13.05 -32.53
C GLU A 219 21.19 -11.80 -31.73
N ILE A 220 21.86 -11.59 -30.57
CA ILE A 220 21.69 -10.43 -29.69
C ILE A 220 23.00 -9.67 -29.64
#